data_0e9077182c2feebbfe870872f0c89b14
#
_entry.id   0e9077182c2feebbfe870872f0c89b14
#
_cell.length_a   1.000
_cell.length_b   1.000
_cell.length_c   1.000
_cell.angle_alpha   90.00
_cell.angle_beta   90.00
_cell.angle_gamma   90.00
#
_symmetry.space_group_name_H-M   'P 1'
#
loop_
_entity.id
_entity.type
_entity.pdbx_description
1 polymer ?
#
loop_
_entity_poly.entity_id
_entity_poly.type
_entity_poly.pdbx_seq_one_letter_code
_entity_poly.pdbx_strand_id
1 'polypeptide(L)'
;MNLAPNDLTIALAPWLEKVRTRPLDTHTDRELQTCLAQCRANGLDQLPLPGHGRTLQRWRVLAQVAAADLALAKLYEGHTDALAIIAECAATDLDTRGTWGVWAAEPPDARVQIVARHGREVRLQGRKAWCSGALQIDRALLTAWDEQQRPQLVAVKLDDPGLRILGTGWQAVGMGSTASVEVAFELCAGLQVGDSGQYLNRPGFWHGGGGIAACWYGAAAALASYLHEHCTSHPE
;
A
#
# COMPACT_ATOMS: atom_id res chain seq x y z
N MET A 1 -22.22 -2.13 -1.79
CA MET A 1 -22.87 -1.46 -2.94
C MET A 1 -21.80 -1.37 -4.04
N ASN A 2 -21.84 -2.24 -5.07
CA ASN A 2 -20.85 -2.22 -6.14
C ASN A 2 -21.17 -1.06 -7.08
N LEU A 3 -20.39 0.00 -7.01
CA LEU A 3 -20.50 1.14 -7.92
C LEU A 3 -20.18 0.70 -9.37
N ALA A 4 -20.93 1.22 -10.35
CA ALA A 4 -20.67 0.96 -11.78
C ALA A 4 -19.27 1.47 -12.19
N PRO A 5 -18.68 1.01 -13.32
CA PRO A 5 -17.28 1.29 -13.69
C PRO A 5 -16.86 2.76 -13.74
N ASN A 6 -17.80 3.68 -13.98
CA ASN A 6 -17.53 5.13 -14.00
C ASN A 6 -17.77 5.82 -12.64
N ASP A 7 -18.42 5.13 -11.68
CA ASP A 7 -18.89 5.78 -10.46
C ASP A 7 -17.77 6.00 -9.46
N LEU A 8 -16.76 5.10 -9.39
CA LEU A 8 -15.68 5.23 -8.41
C LEU A 8 -14.75 6.41 -8.73
N THR A 9 -14.43 6.66 -9.99
CA THR A 9 -13.62 7.81 -10.40
C THR A 9 -14.34 9.13 -10.15
N ILE A 10 -15.66 9.15 -10.32
CA ILE A 10 -16.51 10.30 -10.00
C ILE A 10 -16.63 10.48 -8.49
N ALA A 11 -16.83 9.39 -7.74
CA ALA A 11 -16.95 9.44 -6.28
C ALA A 11 -15.65 9.89 -5.59
N LEU A 12 -14.49 9.62 -6.21
CA LEU A 12 -13.19 10.08 -5.72
C LEU A 12 -12.95 11.58 -5.92
N ALA A 13 -13.52 12.20 -6.93
CA ALA A 13 -13.20 13.57 -7.32
C ALA A 13 -13.34 14.61 -6.18
N PRO A 14 -14.42 14.65 -5.36
CA PRO A 14 -14.54 15.58 -4.25
C PRO A 14 -13.49 15.35 -3.13
N TRP A 15 -13.11 14.10 -2.90
CA TRP A 15 -12.07 13.76 -1.94
C TRP A 15 -10.69 14.15 -2.45
N LEU A 16 -10.38 13.87 -3.73
CA LEU A 16 -9.11 14.26 -4.36
C LEU A 16 -8.94 15.77 -4.43
N GLU A 17 -10.01 16.51 -4.64
CA GLU A 17 -9.95 17.99 -4.62
C GLU A 17 -9.53 18.50 -3.23
N LYS A 18 -10.08 17.94 -2.16
CA LYS A 18 -9.65 18.27 -0.79
C LYS A 18 -8.17 17.91 -0.56
N VAL A 19 -7.70 16.80 -1.13
CA VAL A 19 -6.29 16.40 -1.06
C VAL A 19 -5.39 17.41 -1.75
N ARG A 20 -5.73 17.85 -2.96
CA ARG A 20 -4.95 18.83 -3.74
C ARG A 20 -4.88 20.22 -3.11
N THR A 21 -5.97 20.65 -2.48
CA THR A 21 -6.08 21.99 -1.89
C THR A 21 -5.54 22.10 -0.47
N ARG A 22 -4.96 21.01 0.08
CA ARG A 22 -4.32 21.04 1.38
C ARG A 22 -3.09 21.97 1.36
N PRO A 23 -2.88 22.77 2.43
CA PRO A 23 -1.67 23.55 2.57
C PRO A 23 -0.41 22.64 2.59
N LEU A 24 0.67 23.11 1.95
CA LEU A 24 1.92 22.32 1.84
C LEU A 24 2.56 21.95 3.19
N ASP A 25 2.36 22.79 4.20
CA ASP A 25 2.85 22.57 5.56
C ASP A 25 2.09 21.49 6.33
N THR A 26 0.94 21.04 5.82
CA THR A 26 0.13 19.95 6.40
C THR A 26 0.43 18.57 5.82
N HIS A 27 1.39 18.42 4.90
CA HIS A 27 1.78 17.12 4.31
C HIS A 27 2.60 16.27 5.31
N THR A 28 2.01 16.00 6.47
CA THR A 28 2.61 15.20 7.54
C THR A 28 2.17 13.74 7.49
N ASP A 29 2.87 12.87 8.20
CA ASP A 29 2.52 11.45 8.37
C ASP A 29 1.09 11.29 8.91
N ARG A 30 0.70 12.12 9.87
CA ARG A 30 -0.64 12.10 10.48
C ARG A 30 -1.75 12.49 9.49
N GLU A 31 -1.45 13.42 8.61
CA GLU A 31 -2.40 13.86 7.59
C GLU A 31 -2.63 12.78 6.53
N LEU A 32 -1.57 12.09 6.10
CA LEU A 32 -1.69 10.94 5.20
C LEU A 32 -2.50 9.81 5.84
N GLN A 33 -2.28 9.52 7.13
CA GLN A 33 -3.08 8.56 7.88
C GLN A 33 -4.56 8.95 7.87
N THR A 34 -4.87 10.22 8.16
CA THR A 34 -6.23 10.73 8.16
C THR A 34 -6.89 10.63 6.78
N CYS A 35 -6.18 10.99 5.72
CA CYS A 35 -6.67 10.87 4.34
C CYS A 35 -6.99 9.42 3.96
N LEU A 36 -6.11 8.48 4.28
CA LEU A 36 -6.31 7.07 3.99
C LEU A 36 -7.50 6.50 4.79
N ALA A 37 -7.62 6.87 6.07
CA ALA A 37 -8.75 6.47 6.91
C ALA A 37 -10.08 7.02 6.41
N GLN A 38 -10.12 8.28 5.94
CA GLN A 38 -11.31 8.88 5.32
C GLN A 38 -11.68 8.20 4.00
N CYS A 39 -10.70 7.89 3.17
CA CYS A 39 -10.90 7.15 1.93
C CYS A 39 -11.61 5.83 2.22
N ARG A 40 -11.10 5.06 3.17
CA ARG A 40 -11.68 3.80 3.61
C ARG A 40 -13.10 3.96 4.19
N ALA A 41 -13.30 4.92 5.08
CA ALA A 41 -14.60 5.19 5.70
C ALA A 41 -15.70 5.52 4.68
N ASN A 42 -15.33 6.09 3.54
CA ASN A 42 -16.22 6.41 2.43
C ASN A 42 -16.31 5.29 1.36
N GLY A 43 -15.67 4.12 1.57
CA GLY A 43 -15.67 3.00 0.62
C GLY A 43 -14.94 3.28 -0.69
N LEU A 44 -14.04 4.26 -0.71
CA LEU A 44 -13.25 4.65 -1.89
C LEU A 44 -12.02 3.76 -2.11
N ASP A 45 -11.81 2.77 -1.26
CA ASP A 45 -10.75 1.75 -1.31
C ASP A 45 -11.20 0.45 -2.00
N GLN A 46 -12.46 0.34 -2.39
CA GLN A 46 -13.05 -0.87 -2.99
C GLN A 46 -12.74 -0.95 -4.49
N LEU A 47 -11.47 -1.17 -4.83
CA LEU A 47 -11.03 -1.27 -6.22
C LEU A 47 -11.35 -2.64 -6.83
N PRO A 48 -11.61 -2.72 -8.16
CA PRO A 48 -11.66 -4.00 -8.86
C PRO A 48 -10.39 -4.82 -8.62
N LEU A 49 -10.52 -6.14 -8.48
CA LEU A 49 -9.37 -7.02 -8.35
C LEU A 49 -8.50 -6.96 -9.62
N PRO A 50 -7.17 -6.93 -9.48
CA PRO A 50 -6.26 -6.89 -10.59
C PRO A 50 -6.36 -8.19 -11.42
N GLY A 51 -6.37 -8.09 -12.74
CA GLY A 51 -6.50 -9.25 -13.62
C GLY A 51 -7.92 -9.82 -13.81
N HIS A 52 -8.95 -9.26 -13.14
CA HIS A 52 -10.33 -9.75 -13.17
C HIS A 52 -11.25 -8.92 -14.11
N GLY A 53 -10.76 -8.55 -15.28
CA GLY A 53 -11.54 -7.90 -16.34
C GLY A 53 -11.70 -6.38 -16.22
N ARG A 54 -11.43 -5.77 -15.04
CA ARG A 54 -11.53 -4.33 -14.81
C ARG A 54 -10.22 -3.69 -14.35
N THR A 55 -9.09 -4.26 -14.71
CA THR A 55 -7.74 -3.79 -14.31
C THR A 55 -7.49 -2.34 -14.72
N LEU A 56 -7.90 -1.94 -15.93
CA LEU A 56 -7.72 -0.55 -16.38
C LEU A 56 -8.49 0.44 -15.50
N GLN A 57 -9.65 0.08 -14.98
CA GLN A 57 -10.39 0.93 -14.05
C GLN A 57 -9.61 1.10 -12.73
N ARG A 58 -9.05 0.03 -12.17
CA ARG A 58 -8.15 0.09 -11.02
C ARG A 58 -6.98 1.03 -11.29
N TRP A 59 -6.30 0.88 -12.42
CA TRP A 59 -5.16 1.71 -12.78
C TRP A 59 -5.52 3.19 -12.97
N ARG A 60 -6.70 3.49 -13.53
CA ARG A 60 -7.19 4.88 -13.65
C ARG A 60 -7.39 5.53 -12.29
N VAL A 61 -7.94 4.80 -11.32
CA VAL A 61 -8.10 5.29 -9.96
C VAL A 61 -6.73 5.55 -9.31
N LEU A 62 -5.78 4.62 -9.41
CA LEU A 62 -4.43 4.80 -8.90
C LEU A 62 -3.74 6.02 -9.50
N ALA A 63 -3.88 6.22 -10.82
CA ALA A 63 -3.33 7.39 -11.51
C ALA A 63 -3.97 8.70 -11.02
N GLN A 64 -5.28 8.73 -10.78
CA GLN A 64 -5.97 9.92 -10.25
C GLN A 64 -5.53 10.28 -8.84
N VAL A 65 -5.35 9.29 -7.95
CA VAL A 65 -4.84 9.52 -6.60
C VAL A 65 -3.41 10.05 -6.66
N ALA A 66 -2.56 9.47 -7.52
CA ALA A 66 -1.18 9.90 -7.71
C ALA A 66 -1.06 11.30 -8.33
N ALA A 67 -1.98 11.68 -9.21
CA ALA A 67 -2.07 13.05 -9.76
C ALA A 67 -2.45 14.09 -8.70
N ALA A 68 -3.07 13.68 -7.59
CA ALA A 68 -3.42 14.56 -6.49
C ALA A 68 -2.31 14.65 -5.43
N ASP A 69 -1.74 13.52 -5.03
CA ASP A 69 -0.66 13.43 -4.03
C ASP A 69 0.06 12.08 -4.17
N LEU A 70 1.35 12.11 -4.50
CA LEU A 70 2.14 10.90 -4.74
C LEU A 70 2.45 10.11 -3.45
N ALA A 71 2.60 10.80 -2.31
CA ALA A 71 2.81 10.15 -1.02
C ALA A 71 1.54 9.40 -0.58
N LEU A 72 0.38 10.05 -0.72
CA LEU A 72 -0.91 9.40 -0.48
C LEU A 72 -1.12 8.21 -1.44
N ALA A 73 -0.76 8.36 -2.71
CA ALA A 73 -0.88 7.28 -3.69
C ALA A 73 -0.09 6.04 -3.28
N LYS A 74 1.10 6.21 -2.68
CA LYS A 74 1.90 5.09 -2.18
C LYS A 74 1.19 4.32 -1.07
N LEU A 75 0.54 5.01 -0.14
CA LEU A 75 -0.22 4.36 0.93
C LEU A 75 -1.53 3.76 0.42
N TYR A 76 -2.23 4.47 -0.45
CA TYR A 76 -3.49 4.02 -1.06
C TYR A 76 -3.29 2.79 -1.95
N GLU A 77 -2.23 2.77 -2.76
CA GLU A 77 -1.85 1.63 -3.58
C GLU A 77 -1.56 0.42 -2.69
N GLY A 78 -0.69 0.56 -1.67
CA GLY A 78 -0.37 -0.52 -0.75
C GLY A 78 -1.61 -1.05 0.00
N HIS A 79 -2.52 -0.17 0.42
CA HIS A 79 -3.76 -0.57 1.08
C HIS A 79 -4.69 -1.36 0.15
N THR A 80 -4.94 -0.84 -1.04
CA THR A 80 -5.85 -1.50 -1.99
C THR A 80 -5.24 -2.77 -2.60
N ASP A 81 -3.90 -2.87 -2.68
CA ASP A 81 -3.24 -4.10 -3.09
C ASP A 81 -3.29 -5.16 -1.98
N ALA A 82 -3.13 -4.77 -0.71
CA ALA A 82 -3.31 -5.69 0.42
C ALA A 82 -4.72 -6.32 0.42
N LEU A 83 -5.77 -5.52 0.22
CA LEU A 83 -7.14 -6.03 0.14
C LEU A 83 -7.33 -7.00 -1.03
N ALA A 84 -6.74 -6.70 -2.20
CA ALA A 84 -6.78 -7.58 -3.35
C ALA A 84 -6.03 -8.90 -3.11
N ILE A 85 -4.84 -8.84 -2.50
CA ILE A 85 -4.04 -10.03 -2.13
C ILE A 85 -4.82 -10.92 -1.16
N ILE A 86 -5.42 -10.35 -0.12
CA ILE A 86 -6.23 -11.09 0.86
C ILE A 86 -7.38 -11.81 0.16
N ALA A 87 -8.07 -11.13 -0.75
CA ALA A 87 -9.17 -11.73 -1.51
C ALA A 87 -8.69 -12.85 -2.46
N GLU A 88 -7.58 -12.66 -3.16
CA GLU A 88 -7.03 -13.65 -4.10
C GLU A 88 -6.40 -14.87 -3.40
N CYS A 89 -5.85 -14.67 -2.20
CA CYS A 89 -5.35 -15.76 -1.37
C CYS A 89 -6.44 -16.46 -0.55
N ALA A 90 -7.71 -16.11 -0.76
CA ALA A 90 -8.88 -16.68 -0.08
C ALA A 90 -8.79 -16.65 1.46
N ALA A 91 -8.12 -15.65 2.02
CA ALA A 91 -7.99 -15.47 3.47
C ALA A 91 -9.25 -14.78 4.04
N THR A 92 -10.41 -15.42 3.87
CA THR A 92 -11.73 -14.86 4.19
C THR A 92 -11.99 -14.72 5.70
N ASP A 93 -11.20 -15.39 6.51
CA ASP A 93 -11.21 -15.30 7.98
C ASP A 93 -10.34 -14.17 8.53
N LEU A 94 -9.54 -13.52 7.68
CA LEU A 94 -8.73 -12.41 8.09
C LEU A 94 -9.59 -11.15 8.27
N ASP A 95 -9.47 -10.53 9.43
CA ASP A 95 -10.11 -9.24 9.69
C ASP A 95 -9.48 -8.14 8.83
N THR A 96 -10.20 -7.67 7.82
CA THR A 96 -9.75 -6.63 6.88
C THR A 96 -10.00 -5.19 7.35
N ARG A 97 -10.51 -5.01 8.57
CA ARG A 97 -10.67 -3.66 9.14
C ARG A 97 -9.33 -2.96 9.31
N GLY A 98 -9.36 -1.63 9.36
CA GLY A 98 -8.15 -0.80 9.44
C GLY A 98 -7.51 -0.56 8.09
N THR A 99 -6.40 0.15 8.12
CA THR A 99 -5.57 0.47 6.95
C THR A 99 -4.43 -0.53 6.83
N TRP A 100 -4.04 -0.83 5.60
CA TRP A 100 -3.09 -1.91 5.30
C TRP A 100 -1.90 -1.40 4.49
N GLY A 101 -0.77 -2.09 4.60
CA GLY A 101 0.37 -1.96 3.70
C GLY A 101 0.82 -3.31 3.16
N VAL A 102 1.66 -3.28 2.13
CA VAL A 102 2.34 -4.46 1.58
C VAL A 102 3.86 -4.24 1.63
N TRP A 103 4.56 -5.07 2.41
CA TRP A 103 6.00 -5.01 2.63
C TRP A 103 6.67 -6.27 2.06
N ALA A 104 6.82 -6.31 0.74
CA ALA A 104 7.33 -7.46 0.01
C ALA A 104 8.76 -7.27 -0.55
N ALA A 105 9.42 -6.16 -0.22
CA ALA A 105 10.81 -5.95 -0.59
C ALA A 105 11.74 -6.90 0.17
N GLU A 106 12.75 -7.45 -0.51
CA GLU A 106 13.69 -8.44 0.02
C GLU A 106 15.15 -8.04 -0.26
N PRO A 107 15.65 -6.93 0.34
CA PRO A 107 17.08 -6.63 0.23
C PRO A 107 17.91 -7.70 0.98
N PRO A 108 19.16 -7.94 0.57
CA PRO A 108 19.96 -9.06 1.10
C PRO A 108 20.18 -9.06 2.61
N ASP A 109 20.15 -7.88 3.23
CA ASP A 109 20.48 -7.63 4.64
C ASP A 109 19.26 -7.42 5.56
N ALA A 110 18.06 -7.45 5.02
CA ALA A 110 16.84 -7.23 5.78
C ALA A 110 15.79 -8.31 5.48
N ARG A 111 15.83 -9.39 6.24
CA ARG A 111 14.98 -10.57 6.06
C ARG A 111 14.22 -10.91 7.34
N VAL A 112 12.96 -11.29 7.19
CA VAL A 112 12.10 -11.78 8.27
C VAL A 112 11.97 -13.30 8.17
N GLN A 113 12.10 -13.99 9.30
CA GLN A 113 11.98 -15.44 9.42
C GLN A 113 10.80 -15.81 10.32
N ILE A 114 10.15 -16.91 10.00
CA ILE A 114 9.18 -17.57 10.86
C ILE A 114 9.98 -18.50 11.79
N VAL A 115 10.00 -18.16 13.08
CA VAL A 115 10.79 -18.92 14.10
C VAL A 115 9.92 -19.86 14.93
N ALA A 116 8.60 -19.72 14.88
CA ALA A 116 7.66 -20.67 15.49
C ALA A 116 6.34 -20.65 14.72
N ARG A 117 5.62 -21.79 14.75
CA ARG A 117 4.37 -21.97 14.01
C ARG A 117 3.41 -22.87 14.79
N HIS A 118 2.14 -22.44 14.81
CA HIS A 118 1.01 -23.28 15.25
C HIS A 118 -0.14 -23.09 14.26
N GLY A 119 -0.33 -24.05 13.36
CA GLY A 119 -1.24 -23.89 12.23
C GLY A 119 -0.85 -22.71 11.34
N ARG A 120 -1.75 -21.73 11.19
CA ARG A 120 -1.48 -20.47 10.47
C ARG A 120 -0.90 -19.37 11.35
N GLU A 121 -0.96 -19.51 12.66
CA GLU A 121 -0.33 -18.58 13.59
C GLU A 121 1.19 -18.77 13.58
N VAL A 122 1.93 -17.67 13.46
CA VAL A 122 3.40 -17.68 13.38
C VAL A 122 4.01 -16.66 14.32
N ARG A 123 5.30 -16.87 14.64
CA ARG A 123 6.14 -15.89 15.32
C ARG A 123 7.25 -15.46 14.39
N LEU A 124 7.43 -14.17 14.26
CA LEU A 124 8.36 -13.54 13.34
C LEU A 124 9.57 -12.99 14.07
N GLN A 125 10.74 -13.13 13.43
CA GLN A 125 12.01 -12.59 13.88
C GLN A 125 12.77 -12.00 12.71
N GLY A 126 13.45 -10.86 12.92
CA GLY A 126 14.29 -10.24 11.90
C GLY A 126 13.96 -8.79 11.62
N ARG A 127 14.32 -8.31 10.44
CA ARG A 127 14.08 -6.93 9.99
C ARG A 127 13.49 -6.89 8.59
N LYS A 128 12.70 -5.87 8.32
CA LYS A 128 12.13 -5.57 7.00
C LYS A 128 12.48 -4.14 6.65
N ALA A 129 13.06 -3.91 5.49
CA ALA A 129 13.35 -2.58 4.99
C ALA A 129 12.20 -2.08 4.10
N TRP A 130 12.17 -0.76 3.91
CA TRP A 130 11.24 -0.05 3.02
C TRP A 130 9.77 -0.33 3.33
N CYS A 131 9.44 -0.33 4.62
CA CYS A 131 8.10 -0.53 5.13
C CYS A 131 7.27 0.75 4.98
N SER A 132 6.79 1.04 3.76
CA SER A 132 6.00 2.24 3.50
C SER A 132 4.77 2.29 4.38
N GLY A 133 4.51 3.45 4.95
CA GLY A 133 3.36 3.68 5.82
C GLY A 133 3.50 3.11 7.23
N ALA A 134 4.70 2.70 7.66
CA ALA A 134 4.88 2.08 8.97
C ALA A 134 4.34 2.91 10.15
N LEU A 135 4.29 4.24 10.01
CA LEU A 135 3.74 5.16 11.03
C LEU A 135 2.25 5.50 10.81
N GLN A 136 1.64 5.08 9.69
CA GLN A 136 0.32 5.54 9.26
C GLN A 136 -0.74 4.43 9.12
N ILE A 137 -0.32 3.17 9.06
CA ILE A 137 -1.22 2.03 8.82
C ILE A 137 -1.43 1.21 10.09
N ASP A 138 -2.52 0.44 10.11
CA ASP A 138 -2.86 -0.42 11.25
C ASP A 138 -2.29 -1.83 11.11
N ARG A 139 -2.12 -2.31 9.89
CA ARG A 139 -1.76 -3.69 9.55
C ARG A 139 -0.87 -3.76 8.31
N ALA A 140 -0.09 -4.80 8.19
CA ALA A 140 0.70 -5.05 6.98
C ALA A 140 0.66 -6.53 6.56
N LEU A 141 0.71 -6.75 5.25
CA LEU A 141 1.14 -8.01 4.66
C LEU A 141 2.64 -7.92 4.42
N LEU A 142 3.38 -8.93 4.83
CA LEU A 142 4.82 -8.98 4.56
C LEU A 142 5.25 -10.37 4.11
N THR A 143 6.33 -10.41 3.32
CA THR A 143 7.00 -11.66 3.00
C THR A 143 7.93 -12.06 4.13
N ALA A 144 7.85 -13.33 4.54
CA ALA A 144 8.71 -13.95 5.53
C ALA A 144 9.15 -15.34 5.03
N TRP A 145 10.15 -15.93 5.64
CA TRP A 145 10.73 -17.20 5.22
C TRP A 145 10.55 -18.25 6.30
N ASP A 146 10.13 -19.45 5.92
CA ASP A 146 10.02 -20.58 6.83
C ASP A 146 11.36 -21.30 7.03
N GLU A 147 11.37 -22.32 7.88
CA GLU A 147 12.56 -23.14 8.18
C GLU A 147 13.13 -23.83 6.93
N GLN A 148 12.28 -24.13 5.95
CA GLN A 148 12.68 -24.73 4.67
C GLN A 148 13.08 -23.68 3.62
N GLN A 149 13.25 -22.43 4.02
CA GLN A 149 13.58 -21.31 3.12
C GLN A 149 12.55 -21.12 2.01
N ARG A 150 11.28 -21.37 2.29
CA ARG A 150 10.18 -21.10 1.36
C ARG A 150 9.53 -19.77 1.71
N PRO A 151 9.19 -18.93 0.72
CA PRO A 151 8.54 -17.65 0.96
C PRO A 151 7.09 -17.86 1.42
N GLN A 152 6.71 -17.15 2.47
CA GLN A 152 5.38 -17.12 3.04
C GLN A 152 4.88 -15.68 3.04
N LEU A 153 3.58 -15.46 2.86
CA LEU A 153 2.96 -14.18 3.13
C LEU A 153 2.34 -14.21 4.53
N VAL A 154 2.58 -13.17 5.32
CA VAL A 154 2.12 -13.07 6.70
C VAL A 154 1.45 -11.73 6.95
N ALA A 155 0.29 -11.74 7.58
CA ALA A 155 -0.40 -10.56 8.10
C ALA A 155 0.05 -10.28 9.54
N VAL A 156 0.36 -9.02 9.83
CA VAL A 156 0.73 -8.54 11.16
C VAL A 156 -0.08 -7.31 11.55
N LYS A 157 -0.26 -7.09 12.85
CA LYS A 157 -0.77 -5.84 13.41
C LYS A 157 0.41 -4.96 13.83
N LEU A 158 0.32 -3.67 13.57
CA LEU A 158 1.42 -2.75 13.91
C LEU A 158 1.45 -2.39 15.41
N ASP A 159 0.40 -2.67 16.15
CA ASP A 159 0.33 -2.53 17.62
C ASP A 159 0.85 -3.78 18.39
N ASP A 160 1.37 -4.79 17.68
CA ASP A 160 1.98 -5.96 18.32
C ASP A 160 3.24 -5.57 19.10
N PRO A 161 3.40 -5.97 20.38
CA PRO A 161 4.53 -5.60 21.20
C PRO A 161 5.89 -6.14 20.68
N GLY A 162 5.86 -7.17 19.85
CA GLY A 162 7.05 -7.73 19.17
C GLY A 162 7.43 -6.98 17.89
N LEU A 163 6.69 -5.92 17.50
CA LEU A 163 6.99 -5.10 16.34
C LEU A 163 7.53 -3.74 16.78
N ARG A 164 8.67 -3.34 16.23
CA ARG A 164 9.29 -2.04 16.53
C ARG A 164 9.68 -1.31 15.25
N ILE A 165 9.12 -0.12 15.06
CA ILE A 165 9.45 0.79 13.96
C ILE A 165 10.77 1.48 14.32
N LEU A 166 11.80 1.34 13.48
CA LEU A 166 13.14 1.84 13.78
C LEU A 166 13.32 3.33 13.42
N GLY A 167 12.46 3.87 12.57
CA GLY A 167 12.54 5.28 12.15
C GLY A 167 13.75 5.62 11.28
N THR A 168 14.47 4.62 10.78
CA THR A 168 15.68 4.76 9.97
C THR A 168 15.46 4.26 8.55
N GLY A 169 16.37 4.60 7.65
CA GLY A 169 16.39 4.07 6.28
C GLY A 169 15.59 4.88 5.25
N TRP A 170 14.89 5.97 5.64
CA TRP A 170 14.16 6.82 4.72
C TRP A 170 14.53 8.29 4.84
N GLN A 171 15.21 8.82 3.83
CA GLN A 171 15.68 10.22 3.76
C GLN A 171 15.30 10.87 2.42
N ALA A 172 14.14 10.52 1.89
CA ALA A 172 13.69 11.06 0.61
C ALA A 172 13.17 12.50 0.76
N VAL A 173 13.53 13.37 -0.17
CA VAL A 173 12.97 14.73 -0.27
C VAL A 173 11.51 14.65 -0.74
N GLY A 174 11.25 13.96 -1.87
CA GLY A 174 9.90 13.62 -2.29
C GLY A 174 9.38 12.40 -1.53
N MET A 175 8.10 12.38 -1.22
CA MET A 175 7.44 11.28 -0.50
C MET A 175 8.04 11.02 0.90
N GLY A 176 8.69 12.00 1.53
CA GLY A 176 9.25 11.89 2.88
C GLY A 176 8.23 11.42 3.90
N SER A 177 7.01 11.94 3.81
CA SER A 177 5.87 11.60 4.68
C SER A 177 5.33 10.17 4.52
N THR A 178 5.83 9.35 3.57
CA THR A 178 5.43 7.93 3.48
C THR A 178 6.06 7.05 4.56
N ALA A 179 7.03 7.57 5.31
CA ALA A 179 7.75 6.84 6.36
C ALA A 179 8.12 5.40 5.94
N SER A 180 8.78 5.26 4.77
CA SER A 180 9.20 3.95 4.23
C SER A 180 10.44 3.43 4.97
N VAL A 181 10.32 3.31 6.28
CA VAL A 181 11.41 3.03 7.23
C VAL A 181 11.65 1.52 7.44
N GLU A 182 12.64 1.20 8.26
CA GLU A 182 12.86 -0.17 8.72
C GLU A 182 11.96 -0.54 9.89
N VAL A 183 11.54 -1.81 9.92
CA VAL A 183 10.77 -2.42 11.02
C VAL A 183 11.48 -3.67 11.50
N ALA A 184 11.66 -3.79 12.82
CA ALA A 184 12.18 -4.96 13.49
C ALA A 184 11.05 -5.81 14.07
N PHE A 185 11.25 -7.13 14.04
CA PHE A 185 10.33 -8.14 14.55
C PHE A 185 11.07 -8.98 15.59
N GLU A 186 10.53 -9.06 16.81
CA GLU A 186 11.06 -9.80 17.95
C GLU A 186 9.95 -10.69 18.52
N LEU A 187 9.83 -11.91 18.02
CA LEU A 187 8.72 -12.84 18.31
C LEU A 187 7.33 -12.25 18.01
N CYS A 188 7.24 -11.31 17.06
CA CYS A 188 6.01 -10.66 16.65
C CYS A 188 4.99 -11.69 16.18
N ALA A 189 3.75 -11.57 16.63
CA ALA A 189 2.65 -12.43 16.20
C ALA A 189 2.23 -12.09 14.77
N GLY A 190 2.00 -13.13 13.97
CA GLY A 190 1.50 -13.02 12.61
C GLY A 190 0.55 -14.15 12.24
N LEU A 191 -0.21 -13.93 11.19
CA LEU A 191 -1.09 -14.94 10.61
C LEU A 191 -0.70 -15.19 9.16
N GLN A 192 -0.36 -16.43 8.81
CA GLN A 192 -0.03 -16.80 7.43
C GLN A 192 -1.25 -16.58 6.51
N VAL A 193 -1.00 -15.99 5.36
CA VAL A 193 -2.00 -15.69 4.32
C VAL A 193 -1.69 -16.54 3.09
N GLY A 194 -2.63 -17.41 2.74
CA GLY A 194 -2.46 -18.35 1.63
C GLY A 194 -1.36 -19.40 1.84
N ASP A 195 -1.01 -20.08 0.77
CA ASP A 195 0.02 -21.11 0.74
C ASP A 195 1.40 -20.53 0.40
N SER A 196 2.46 -21.33 0.61
CA SER A 196 3.82 -20.96 0.24
C SER A 196 3.92 -20.63 -1.25
N GLY A 197 4.47 -19.46 -1.57
CA GLY A 197 4.63 -18.96 -2.93
C GLY A 197 3.33 -18.45 -3.59
N GLN A 198 2.17 -18.61 -2.97
CA GLN A 198 0.89 -18.19 -3.55
C GLN A 198 0.86 -16.69 -3.84
N TYR A 199 1.50 -15.86 -3.01
CA TYR A 199 1.61 -14.42 -3.23
C TYR A 199 2.14 -14.08 -4.64
N LEU A 200 3.20 -14.75 -5.09
CA LEU A 200 3.81 -14.52 -6.41
C LEU A 200 3.01 -15.19 -7.55
N ASN A 201 2.33 -16.29 -7.25
CA ASN A 201 1.60 -17.09 -8.23
C ASN A 201 0.11 -16.71 -8.34
N ARG A 202 -0.37 -15.74 -7.56
CA ARG A 202 -1.76 -15.27 -7.64
C ARG A 202 -2.07 -14.65 -9.01
N PRO A 203 -3.29 -14.77 -9.53
CA PRO A 203 -3.65 -14.23 -10.84
C PRO A 203 -3.39 -12.73 -11.02
N GLY A 204 -3.61 -11.96 -9.96
CA GLY A 204 -3.44 -10.51 -9.96
C GLY A 204 -2.01 -10.00 -9.78
N PHE A 205 -1.00 -10.84 -9.55
CA PHE A 205 0.34 -10.39 -9.19
C PHE A 205 0.94 -9.37 -10.18
N TRP A 206 1.01 -9.74 -11.46
CA TRP A 206 1.56 -8.85 -12.49
C TRP A 206 0.67 -7.64 -12.79
N HIS A 207 -0.64 -7.81 -12.71
CA HIS A 207 -1.59 -6.72 -12.92
C HIS A 207 -1.62 -5.73 -11.73
N GLY A 208 -1.41 -6.23 -10.52
CA GLY A 208 -1.20 -5.40 -9.31
C GLY A 208 0.09 -4.60 -9.42
N GLY A 209 1.21 -5.28 -9.74
CA GLY A 209 2.50 -4.63 -9.97
C GLY A 209 2.45 -3.56 -11.08
N GLY A 210 1.66 -3.79 -12.15
CA GLY A 210 1.40 -2.79 -13.19
C GLY A 210 0.70 -1.52 -12.67
N GLY A 211 0.02 -1.59 -11.53
CA GLY A 211 -0.57 -0.44 -10.84
C GLY A 211 0.44 0.62 -10.42
N ILE A 212 1.68 0.23 -10.12
CA ILE A 212 2.77 1.15 -9.82
C ILE A 212 3.06 2.06 -11.02
N ALA A 213 3.08 1.49 -12.24
CA ALA A 213 3.26 2.29 -13.46
C ALA A 213 2.10 3.29 -13.65
N ALA A 214 0.88 2.93 -13.29
CA ALA A 214 -0.26 3.84 -13.31
C ALA A 214 -0.10 5.00 -12.31
N CYS A 215 0.43 4.75 -11.11
CA CYS A 215 0.76 5.82 -10.14
C CYS A 215 1.79 6.78 -10.73
N TRP A 216 2.90 6.28 -11.28
CA TRP A 216 3.91 7.11 -11.91
C TRP A 216 3.38 7.93 -13.09
N TYR A 217 2.56 7.30 -13.93
CA TYR A 217 1.90 7.98 -15.04
C TYR A 217 1.00 9.12 -14.55
N GLY A 218 0.18 8.89 -13.51
CA GLY A 218 -0.72 9.90 -12.98
C GLY A 218 0.01 11.14 -12.47
N ALA A 219 1.09 10.96 -11.70
CA ALA A 219 1.92 12.05 -11.21
C ALA A 219 2.62 12.80 -12.36
N ALA A 220 3.20 12.08 -13.33
CA ALA A 220 3.87 12.67 -14.48
C ALA A 220 2.89 13.47 -15.36
N ALA A 221 1.68 12.94 -15.61
CA ALA A 221 0.65 13.62 -16.36
C ALA A 221 0.17 14.91 -15.68
N ALA A 222 0.04 14.90 -14.35
CA ALA A 222 -0.31 16.10 -13.58
C ALA A 222 0.77 17.19 -13.71
N LEU A 223 2.04 16.82 -13.61
CA LEU A 223 3.17 17.75 -13.81
C LEU A 223 3.21 18.31 -15.24
N ALA A 224 2.98 17.46 -16.24
CA ALA A 224 2.95 17.88 -17.64
C ALA A 224 1.81 18.87 -17.91
N SER A 225 0.62 18.61 -17.34
CA SER A 225 -0.54 19.54 -17.44
C SER A 225 -0.22 20.87 -16.79
N TYR A 226 0.35 20.85 -15.59
CA TYR A 226 0.76 22.06 -14.89
C TYR A 226 1.76 22.89 -15.70
N LEU A 227 2.79 22.26 -16.27
CA LEU A 227 3.76 22.94 -17.12
C LEU A 227 3.13 23.53 -18.37
N HIS A 228 2.25 22.78 -19.03
CA HIS A 228 1.56 23.25 -20.23
C HIS A 228 0.73 24.50 -19.94
N GLU A 229 -0.05 24.51 -18.87
CA GLU A 229 -0.85 25.66 -18.45
C GLU A 229 0.01 26.90 -18.16
N HIS A 230 1.19 26.72 -17.53
CA HIS A 230 2.07 27.83 -17.17
C HIS A 230 2.91 28.31 -18.35
N CYS A 231 3.35 27.42 -19.26
CA CYS A 231 4.06 27.84 -20.48
C CYS A 231 3.16 28.56 -21.47
N THR A 232 1.88 28.25 -21.54
CA THR A 232 0.92 28.96 -22.40
C THR A 232 0.54 30.32 -21.85
N SER A 233 0.65 30.54 -20.54
CA SER A 233 0.40 31.84 -19.90
C SER A 233 1.57 32.84 -19.98
N HIS A 234 2.79 32.37 -20.36
CA HIS A 234 4.00 33.17 -20.55
C HIS A 234 4.67 32.81 -21.88
N PRO A 235 4.06 33.15 -23.04
CA PRO A 235 4.72 32.97 -24.32
C PRO A 235 5.79 34.06 -24.47
N GLU A 236 7.08 33.69 -24.48
CA GLU A 236 8.14 34.46 -25.10
C GLU A 236 8.41 33.91 -26.50
#